data_8b08b25309f32c925b05ae8824267edb
#
_entry.id   8b08b25309f32c925b05ae8824267edb
#
_cell.length_a   1.000
_cell.length_b   1.000
_cell.length_c   1.000
_cell.angle_alpha   90.00
_cell.angle_beta   90.00
_cell.angle_gamma   90.00
#
_symmetry.space_group_name_H-M   'P 1'
#
loop_
_entity.id
_entity.type
_entity.pdbx_description
1 polymer ?
#
loop_
_entity_poly.entity_id
_entity_poly.type
_entity_poly.pdbx_seq_one_letter_code
_entity_poly.pdbx_strand_id
1 'polypeptide(L)'
;MWTLLYDAINGSNAVIANIDNASGTDADKVRIKGQALATRGYMYMMLASHYSFSIEKEPNAVCAPIWLEPSNSITALQGVPASSVSEVYARALQDLKDALEYIPENFSHGTVSTDQYKIDYLTLLGLLARTSLYAAQWEDAYNYAEAALKINPYIMNETEYHAGFNDCSNKEWMWGLTSTLDDNMPAYTFYFKDTTTDGAYYTSLCADPNFVYDNFEEGDYRKDMYILGYTQQGQEHKMLCTKFRFKDVDNQLADILLMRTSEMYLIKMEAAAHLSGKESEAQILLQEFRQHRLKDGYTASAVTAAGDDLLKEIWMERRKELWGEGFSLTDIIRNQQSVVRKQCLIQKLDAEGNPVQDSNGNIVMENIGHTTVKLPDGTDFVENSIYYLLRIPEQEELQNPNLYSKYPKSTLYR
;
A
#
# COMPACT_ATOMS: atom_id res chain seq x y z
N MET A 1 13.80 -7.04 1.47
CA MET A 1 13.21 -5.77 1.95
C MET A 1 14.09 -5.09 3.00
N TRP A 2 14.41 -5.68 4.15
CA TRP A 2 15.22 -5.06 5.21
C TRP A 2 16.49 -4.38 4.70
N THR A 3 17.35 -5.11 3.99
CA THR A 3 18.60 -4.57 3.43
C THR A 3 18.36 -3.36 2.53
N LEU A 4 17.40 -3.44 1.62
CA LEU A 4 17.09 -2.34 0.69
C LEU A 4 16.62 -1.08 1.42
N LEU A 5 15.82 -1.24 2.49
CA LEU A 5 15.38 -0.09 3.28
C LEU A 5 16.56 0.55 4.02
N TYR A 6 17.46 -0.26 4.60
CA TYR A 6 18.64 0.28 5.28
C TYR A 6 19.71 0.84 4.33
N ASP A 7 19.84 0.29 3.12
CA ASP A 7 20.70 0.88 2.07
C ASP A 7 20.21 2.29 1.71
N ALA A 8 18.89 2.47 1.54
CA ALA A 8 18.30 3.77 1.28
C ALA A 8 18.43 4.74 2.46
N ILE A 9 18.27 4.25 3.70
CA ILE A 9 18.49 5.04 4.92
C ILE A 9 19.95 5.50 5.00
N ASN A 10 20.90 4.59 4.77
CA ASN A 10 22.33 4.92 4.83
C ASN A 10 22.74 5.91 3.72
N GLY A 11 22.21 5.72 2.51
CA GLY A 11 22.38 6.68 1.40
C GLY A 11 21.83 8.07 1.76
N SER A 12 20.64 8.11 2.35
CA SER A 12 20.03 9.36 2.83
C SER A 12 20.87 10.02 3.93
N ASN A 13 21.38 9.25 4.89
CA ASN A 13 22.29 9.74 5.93
C ASN A 13 23.55 10.35 5.32
N ALA A 14 24.14 9.68 4.33
CA ALA A 14 25.34 10.19 3.64
C ALA A 14 25.06 11.53 2.94
N VAL A 15 23.92 11.67 2.29
CA VAL A 15 23.51 12.93 1.66
C VAL A 15 23.30 14.01 2.71
N ILE A 16 22.51 13.76 3.76
CA ILE A 16 22.18 14.74 4.81
C ILE A 16 23.44 15.23 5.50
N ALA A 17 24.40 14.36 5.79
CA ALA A 17 25.63 14.71 6.49
C ALA A 17 26.62 15.54 5.64
N ASN A 18 26.58 15.42 4.31
CA ASN A 18 27.63 15.98 3.43
C ASN A 18 27.15 17.07 2.48
N ILE A 19 25.83 17.21 2.26
CA ILE A 19 25.28 18.04 1.19
C ILE A 19 25.67 19.52 1.33
N ASP A 20 25.74 20.03 2.56
CA ASP A 20 26.05 21.43 2.82
C ASP A 20 27.47 21.81 2.36
N ASN A 21 28.39 20.82 2.32
CA ASN A 21 29.78 20.97 1.86
C ASN A 21 29.99 20.53 0.41
N ALA A 22 28.95 20.03 -0.27
CA ALA A 22 29.05 19.58 -1.66
C ALA A 22 29.19 20.77 -2.64
N SER A 23 29.73 20.54 -3.82
CA SER A 23 29.68 21.50 -4.91
C SER A 23 28.27 21.56 -5.51
N GLY A 24 27.85 22.73 -5.97
CA GLY A 24 26.53 22.93 -6.59
C GLY A 24 25.86 24.22 -6.09
N THR A 25 24.69 24.53 -6.62
CA THR A 25 23.91 25.69 -6.18
C THR A 25 23.24 25.44 -4.83
N ASP A 26 23.02 26.50 -4.05
CA ASP A 26 22.32 26.37 -2.77
C ASP A 26 20.89 25.82 -2.96
N ALA A 27 20.21 26.20 -4.04
CA ALA A 27 18.89 25.70 -4.39
C ALA A 27 18.90 24.18 -4.64
N ASP A 28 19.92 23.64 -5.32
CA ASP A 28 20.06 22.20 -5.53
C ASP A 28 20.36 21.46 -4.22
N LYS A 29 21.25 22.03 -3.40
CA LYS A 29 21.57 21.43 -2.09
C LYS A 29 20.35 21.34 -1.17
N VAL A 30 19.58 22.41 -1.08
CA VAL A 30 18.32 22.46 -0.32
C VAL A 30 17.36 21.39 -0.81
N ARG A 31 17.13 21.32 -2.13
CA ARG A 31 16.23 20.33 -2.71
C ARG A 31 16.70 18.89 -2.47
N ILE A 32 17.99 18.60 -2.67
CA ILE A 32 18.55 17.26 -2.47
C ILE A 32 18.46 16.86 -0.99
N LYS A 33 18.69 17.79 -0.06
CA LYS A 33 18.53 17.53 1.39
C LYS A 33 17.08 17.16 1.73
N GLY A 34 16.12 17.91 1.18
CA GLY A 34 14.70 17.60 1.33
C GLY A 34 14.32 16.21 0.81
N GLN A 35 14.81 15.84 -0.38
CA GLN A 35 14.60 14.49 -0.94
C GLN A 35 15.18 13.40 -0.02
N ALA A 36 16.39 13.60 0.51
CA ALA A 36 17.04 12.62 1.39
C ALA A 36 16.29 12.46 2.72
N LEU A 37 15.83 13.56 3.33
CA LEU A 37 14.99 13.51 4.54
C LEU A 37 13.67 12.79 4.28
N ALA A 38 12.95 13.17 3.24
CA ALA A 38 11.68 12.55 2.90
C ALA A 38 11.82 11.04 2.57
N THR A 39 12.88 10.67 1.85
CA THR A 39 13.20 9.27 1.56
C THR A 39 13.48 8.50 2.85
N ARG A 40 14.29 9.05 3.77
CA ARG A 40 14.61 8.38 5.04
C ARG A 40 13.35 8.21 5.89
N GLY A 41 12.50 9.22 5.97
CA GLY A 41 11.22 9.15 6.66
C GLY A 41 10.30 8.07 6.09
N TYR A 42 10.20 7.99 4.77
CA TYR A 42 9.43 6.93 4.09
C TYR A 42 9.99 5.53 4.39
N MET A 43 11.31 5.34 4.38
CA MET A 43 11.92 4.04 4.71
C MET A 43 11.64 3.62 6.15
N TYR A 44 11.68 4.56 7.12
CA TYR A 44 11.30 4.25 8.50
C TYR A 44 9.81 3.93 8.65
N MET A 45 8.93 4.62 7.94
CA MET A 45 7.51 4.26 7.89
C MET A 45 7.32 2.82 7.36
N MET A 46 8.04 2.44 6.30
CA MET A 46 7.98 1.08 5.75
C MET A 46 8.51 0.02 6.74
N LEU A 47 9.57 0.32 7.49
CA LEU A 47 10.04 -0.56 8.56
C LEU A 47 8.98 -0.74 9.65
N ALA A 48 8.40 0.37 10.14
CA ALA A 48 7.40 0.33 11.20
C ALA A 48 6.14 -0.46 10.79
N SER A 49 5.66 -0.28 9.56
CA SER A 49 4.42 -0.88 9.09
C SER A 49 4.52 -2.37 8.74
N HIS A 50 5.73 -2.93 8.58
CA HIS A 50 5.90 -4.32 8.14
C HIS A 50 6.62 -5.22 9.17
N TYR A 51 7.43 -4.64 10.05
CA TYR A 51 8.27 -5.41 10.98
C TYR A 51 7.79 -5.35 12.43
N SER A 52 6.65 -4.69 12.69
CA SER A 52 6.08 -4.59 14.02
C SER A 52 4.54 -4.61 13.97
N PHE A 53 3.93 -4.90 15.11
CA PHE A 53 2.51 -4.65 15.28
C PHE A 53 2.20 -3.15 15.21
N SER A 54 0.93 -2.81 15.02
CA SER A 54 0.51 -1.42 15.00
C SER A 54 0.81 -0.72 16.33
N ILE A 55 0.96 0.60 16.26
CA ILE A 55 1.18 1.44 17.45
C ILE A 55 0.00 1.34 18.44
N GLU A 56 -1.21 1.16 17.95
CA GLU A 56 -2.41 1.00 18.79
C GLU A 56 -2.45 -0.35 19.49
N LYS A 57 -1.88 -1.40 18.86
CA LYS A 57 -1.79 -2.73 19.48
C LYS A 57 -0.72 -2.73 20.57
N GLU A 58 0.48 -2.26 20.27
CA GLU A 58 1.61 -2.35 21.18
C GLU A 58 2.64 -1.25 20.87
N PRO A 59 2.49 -0.03 21.45
CA PRO A 59 3.34 1.11 21.12
C PRO A 59 4.82 0.90 21.43
N ASN A 60 5.15 -0.02 22.33
CA ASN A 60 6.50 -0.39 22.71
C ASN A 60 7.00 -1.70 22.03
N ALA A 61 6.25 -2.23 21.05
CA ALA A 61 6.73 -3.39 20.29
C ALA A 61 8.08 -3.09 19.65
N VAL A 62 9.01 -4.04 19.76
CA VAL A 62 10.32 -3.92 19.11
C VAL A 62 10.12 -3.84 17.60
N CYS A 63 10.80 -2.90 16.96
CA CYS A 63 10.63 -2.63 15.54
C CYS A 63 11.98 -2.65 14.82
N ALA A 64 12.71 -1.53 14.78
CA ALA A 64 13.89 -1.39 13.95
C ALA A 64 14.93 -0.45 14.57
N PRO A 65 16.23 -0.65 14.35
CA PRO A 65 17.26 0.31 14.71
C PRO A 65 17.12 1.64 13.98
N ILE A 66 17.25 2.75 14.68
CA ILE A 66 17.26 4.09 14.10
C ILE A 66 18.72 4.53 13.88
N TRP A 67 19.14 4.60 12.62
CA TRP A 67 20.43 5.08 12.19
C TRP A 67 20.29 6.48 11.57
N LEU A 68 21.00 7.48 12.14
CA LEU A 68 20.93 8.88 11.68
C LEU A 68 22.24 9.37 11.07
N GLU A 69 23.31 8.62 11.24
CA GLU A 69 24.63 8.91 10.68
C GLU A 69 25.01 7.89 9.61
N PRO A 70 25.83 8.27 8.64
CA PRO A 70 26.37 7.31 7.67
C PRO A 70 27.12 6.19 8.41
N SER A 71 26.77 4.95 8.12
CA SER A 71 27.45 3.81 8.74
C SER A 71 28.84 3.61 8.14
N ASN A 72 29.78 3.21 8.99
CA ASN A 72 31.09 2.72 8.60
C ASN A 72 31.37 1.36 9.25
N SER A 73 32.48 0.74 8.90
CA SER A 73 32.80 -0.60 9.42
C SER A 73 32.89 -0.71 10.94
N ILE A 74 33.27 0.38 11.63
CA ILE A 74 33.36 0.38 13.09
C ILE A 74 31.97 0.53 13.70
N THR A 75 31.18 1.50 13.24
CA THR A 75 29.83 1.70 13.77
C THR A 75 28.91 0.53 13.47
N ALA A 76 29.05 -0.11 12.30
CA ALA A 76 28.31 -1.31 11.95
C ALA A 76 28.60 -2.49 12.91
N LEU A 77 29.87 -2.67 13.31
CA LEU A 77 30.25 -3.72 14.28
C LEU A 77 29.74 -3.45 15.70
N GLN A 78 29.56 -2.19 16.07
CA GLN A 78 29.00 -1.84 17.38
C GLN A 78 27.51 -2.14 17.46
N GLY A 79 26.80 -2.02 16.33
CA GLY A 79 25.36 -2.17 16.23
C GLY A 79 24.58 -1.07 16.98
N VAL A 80 23.30 -0.94 16.66
CA VAL A 80 22.39 0.01 17.30
C VAL A 80 21.19 -0.77 17.84
N PRO A 81 20.72 -0.46 19.07
CA PRO A 81 19.51 -1.08 19.59
C PRO A 81 18.29 -0.84 18.70
N ALA A 82 17.46 -1.85 18.58
CA ALA A 82 16.15 -1.64 17.97
C ALA A 82 15.33 -0.65 18.83
N SER A 83 14.63 0.21 18.16
CA SER A 83 13.66 1.14 18.72
C SER A 83 12.26 0.54 18.69
N SER A 84 11.36 1.10 19.50
CA SER A 84 9.94 0.71 19.46
C SER A 84 9.25 1.21 18.20
N VAL A 85 8.10 0.63 17.87
CA VAL A 85 7.28 1.08 16.75
C VAL A 85 6.89 2.55 16.87
N SER A 86 6.59 3.03 18.09
CA SER A 86 6.32 4.46 18.35
C SER A 86 7.50 5.34 18.01
N GLU A 87 8.72 4.94 18.42
CA GLU A 87 9.94 5.72 18.16
C GLU A 87 10.27 5.75 16.67
N VAL A 88 10.05 4.63 15.95
CA VAL A 88 10.31 4.57 14.51
C VAL A 88 9.31 5.44 13.74
N TYR A 89 8.01 5.41 14.09
CA TYR A 89 7.04 6.33 13.48
C TYR A 89 7.33 7.80 13.84
N ALA A 90 7.71 8.09 15.08
CA ALA A 90 8.10 9.45 15.47
C ALA A 90 9.30 9.94 14.64
N ARG A 91 10.30 9.09 14.40
CA ARG A 91 11.44 9.42 13.52
C ARG A 91 11.00 9.62 12.08
N ALA A 92 10.16 8.76 11.54
CA ALA A 92 9.63 8.90 10.19
C ALA A 92 8.89 10.23 10.00
N LEU A 93 7.99 10.57 10.91
CA LEU A 93 7.25 11.85 10.89
C LEU A 93 8.15 13.05 11.06
N GLN A 94 9.18 12.96 11.92
CA GLN A 94 10.12 14.06 12.09
C GLN A 94 10.91 14.32 10.80
N ASP A 95 11.43 13.27 10.14
CA ASP A 95 12.15 13.42 8.88
C ASP A 95 11.27 14.01 7.77
N LEU A 96 9.99 13.59 7.69
CA LEU A 96 9.04 14.16 6.74
C LEU A 96 8.67 15.60 7.05
N LYS A 97 8.51 15.95 8.33
CA LYS A 97 8.28 17.35 8.77
C LYS A 97 9.51 18.24 8.51
N ASP A 98 10.70 17.73 8.80
CA ASP A 98 11.94 18.45 8.49
C ASP A 98 12.09 18.69 6.97
N ALA A 99 11.64 17.72 6.14
CA ALA A 99 11.67 17.86 4.69
C ALA A 99 10.81 19.03 4.16
N LEU A 100 9.75 19.44 4.88
CA LEU A 100 8.93 20.63 4.50
C LEU A 100 9.74 21.93 4.49
N GLU A 101 10.82 22.02 5.28
CA GLU A 101 11.69 23.20 5.27
C GLU A 101 12.53 23.30 3.97
N TYR A 102 12.69 22.19 3.24
CA TYR A 102 13.57 22.06 2.09
C TYR A 102 12.82 21.82 0.78
N ILE A 103 11.57 21.36 0.83
CA ILE A 103 10.71 21.12 -0.33
C ILE A 103 9.63 22.22 -0.35
N PRO A 104 9.79 23.28 -1.18
CA PRO A 104 8.87 24.42 -1.15
C PRO A 104 7.53 24.08 -1.80
N GLU A 105 6.48 24.77 -1.38
CA GLU A 105 5.09 24.58 -1.86
C GLU A 105 4.95 24.70 -3.38
N ASN A 106 5.76 25.51 -4.03
CA ASN A 106 5.74 25.70 -5.48
C ASN A 106 6.59 24.67 -6.24
N PHE A 107 7.24 23.71 -5.54
CA PHE A 107 7.94 22.63 -6.22
C PHE A 107 6.95 21.53 -6.59
N SER A 108 6.76 21.34 -7.88
CA SER A 108 5.99 20.25 -8.46
C SER A 108 6.82 19.57 -9.53
N HIS A 109 6.85 18.24 -9.53
CA HIS A 109 7.46 17.48 -10.62
C HIS A 109 6.56 17.43 -11.88
N GLY A 110 5.31 17.92 -11.79
CA GLY A 110 4.33 17.89 -12.88
C GLY A 110 3.85 16.47 -13.20
N THR A 111 3.18 16.34 -14.34
CA THR A 111 2.71 15.04 -14.86
C THR A 111 3.64 14.46 -15.92
N VAL A 112 4.82 15.06 -16.13
CA VAL A 112 5.78 14.60 -17.15
C VAL A 112 6.72 13.56 -16.55
N SER A 113 6.79 12.46 -17.23
CA SER A 113 7.31 11.15 -16.83
C SER A 113 8.73 11.08 -16.23
N THR A 114 9.61 12.01 -16.47
CA THR A 114 11.02 11.87 -16.07
C THR A 114 11.33 12.22 -14.63
N ASP A 115 10.44 12.93 -13.96
CA ASP A 115 10.67 13.49 -12.62
C ASP A 115 9.67 13.00 -11.55
N GLN A 116 8.71 12.16 -11.92
CA GLN A 116 7.65 11.70 -11.00
C GLN A 116 8.13 10.80 -9.86
N TYR A 117 9.33 10.29 -9.93
CA TYR A 117 9.98 9.62 -8.80
C TYR A 117 10.42 10.59 -7.69
N LYS A 118 10.56 11.88 -8.00
CA LYS A 118 10.95 12.90 -7.02
C LYS A 118 9.78 13.19 -6.08
N ILE A 119 10.12 13.39 -4.82
CA ILE A 119 9.13 13.78 -3.82
C ILE A 119 8.95 15.30 -3.92
N ASP A 120 7.86 15.73 -4.54
CA ASP A 120 7.44 17.12 -4.57
C ASP A 120 6.59 17.48 -3.33
N TYR A 121 6.13 18.73 -3.25
CA TYR A 121 5.36 19.19 -2.10
C TYR A 121 4.04 18.41 -1.92
N LEU A 122 3.35 18.10 -3.02
CA LEU A 122 2.11 17.31 -2.99
C LEU A 122 2.39 15.88 -2.50
N THR A 123 3.43 15.24 -3.02
CA THR A 123 3.86 13.90 -2.59
C THR A 123 4.27 13.90 -1.11
N LEU A 124 4.99 14.92 -0.66
CA LEU A 124 5.41 15.05 0.74
C LEU A 124 4.21 15.17 1.68
N LEU A 125 3.19 15.96 1.33
CA LEU A 125 1.93 16.02 2.08
C LEU A 125 1.24 14.65 2.15
N GLY A 126 1.23 13.91 1.04
CA GLY A 126 0.69 12.56 0.99
C GLY A 126 1.46 11.57 1.87
N LEU A 127 2.80 11.65 1.90
CA LEU A 127 3.62 10.84 2.79
C LEU A 127 3.38 11.17 4.27
N LEU A 128 3.23 12.45 4.59
CA LEU A 128 2.85 12.89 5.94
C LEU A 128 1.47 12.38 6.33
N ALA A 129 0.48 12.48 5.44
CA ALA A 129 -0.87 11.96 5.68
C ALA A 129 -0.86 10.45 5.94
N ARG A 130 -0.20 9.66 5.06
CA ARG A 130 -0.08 8.20 5.17
C ARG A 130 0.64 7.79 6.46
N THR A 131 1.77 8.44 6.76
CA THR A 131 2.57 8.12 7.96
C THR A 131 1.81 8.48 9.23
N SER A 132 1.11 9.62 9.25
CA SER A 132 0.27 10.04 10.39
C SER A 132 -0.90 9.07 10.60
N LEU A 133 -1.56 8.60 9.52
CA LEU A 133 -2.59 7.57 9.61
C LEU A 133 -2.05 6.29 10.25
N TYR A 134 -0.87 5.81 9.80
CA TYR A 134 -0.25 4.59 10.33
C TYR A 134 0.24 4.75 11.78
N ALA A 135 0.60 5.96 12.16
CA ALA A 135 0.97 6.32 13.53
C ALA A 135 -0.23 6.68 14.43
N ALA A 136 -1.47 6.49 13.97
CA ALA A 136 -2.72 6.85 14.66
C ALA A 136 -2.76 8.34 15.11
N GLN A 137 -2.09 9.23 14.36
CA GLN A 137 -2.14 10.68 14.55
C GLN A 137 -3.27 11.27 13.70
N TRP A 138 -4.51 11.09 14.13
CA TRP A 138 -5.71 11.33 13.34
C TRP A 138 -5.85 12.78 12.87
N GLU A 139 -5.55 13.76 13.72
CA GLU A 139 -5.62 15.17 13.37
C GLU A 139 -4.59 15.54 12.29
N ASP A 140 -3.34 15.11 12.44
CA ASP A 140 -2.29 15.31 11.46
C ASP A 140 -2.64 14.61 10.14
N ALA A 141 -3.13 13.35 10.19
CA ALA A 141 -3.54 12.61 9.01
C ALA A 141 -4.66 13.33 8.23
N TYR A 142 -5.68 13.82 8.95
CA TYR A 142 -6.76 14.62 8.37
C TYR A 142 -6.23 15.89 7.70
N ASN A 143 -5.43 16.68 8.43
CA ASN A 143 -4.96 17.98 7.96
C ASN A 143 -4.03 17.87 6.76
N TYR A 144 -3.10 16.90 6.74
CA TYR A 144 -2.20 16.69 5.60
C TYR A 144 -2.95 16.15 4.38
N ALA A 145 -3.89 15.23 4.56
CA ALA A 145 -4.73 14.74 3.47
C ALA A 145 -5.60 15.86 2.87
N GLU A 146 -6.20 16.70 3.72
CA GLU A 146 -6.95 17.86 3.26
C GLU A 146 -6.07 18.87 2.52
N ALA A 147 -4.85 19.13 3.01
CA ALA A 147 -3.91 20.02 2.34
C ALA A 147 -3.51 19.48 0.96
N ALA A 148 -3.27 18.19 0.83
CA ALA A 148 -2.98 17.55 -0.45
C ALA A 148 -4.17 17.66 -1.42
N LEU A 149 -5.39 17.42 -0.95
CA LEU A 149 -6.61 17.54 -1.76
C LEU A 149 -6.96 18.98 -2.17
N LYS A 150 -6.53 19.99 -1.42
CA LYS A 150 -6.63 21.40 -1.84
C LYS A 150 -5.75 21.72 -3.05
N ILE A 151 -4.62 21.03 -3.19
CA ILE A 151 -3.70 21.18 -4.33
C ILE A 151 -4.20 20.36 -5.53
N ASN A 152 -4.55 19.10 -5.29
CA ASN A 152 -5.03 18.19 -6.33
C ASN A 152 -6.24 17.38 -5.83
N PRO A 153 -7.47 17.81 -6.15
CA PRO A 153 -8.69 17.07 -5.81
C PRO A 153 -9.11 16.05 -6.88
N TYR A 154 -8.28 15.81 -7.88
CA TYR A 154 -8.68 15.01 -9.04
C TYR A 154 -8.95 13.56 -8.66
N ILE A 155 -10.04 13.00 -9.17
CA ILE A 155 -10.41 11.58 -9.09
C ILE A 155 -10.62 11.06 -10.51
N MET A 156 -10.01 9.94 -10.87
CA MET A 156 -10.21 9.27 -12.16
C MET A 156 -11.69 8.97 -12.40
N ASN A 157 -12.14 9.23 -13.61
CA ASN A 157 -13.44 8.75 -14.10
C ASN A 157 -13.37 7.26 -14.48
N GLU A 158 -14.49 6.65 -14.85
CA GLU A 158 -14.60 5.24 -15.23
C GLU A 158 -13.60 4.85 -16.33
N THR A 159 -13.50 5.64 -17.40
CA THR A 159 -12.61 5.35 -18.54
C THR A 159 -11.13 5.34 -18.10
N GLU A 160 -10.72 6.33 -17.33
CA GLU A 160 -9.36 6.43 -16.80
C GLU A 160 -9.06 5.34 -15.79
N TYR A 161 -10.05 4.98 -14.96
CA TYR A 161 -9.92 3.90 -13.97
C TYR A 161 -9.71 2.55 -14.65
N HIS A 162 -10.34 2.32 -15.81
CA HIS A 162 -10.18 1.10 -16.60
C HIS A 162 -8.98 1.12 -17.56
N ALA A 163 -8.16 2.18 -17.55
CA ALA A 163 -7.04 2.32 -18.49
C ALA A 163 -5.82 1.43 -18.18
N GLY A 164 -5.74 0.83 -16.98
CA GLY A 164 -4.70 -0.16 -16.67
C GLY A 164 -3.72 0.23 -15.57
N PHE A 165 -3.86 1.36 -14.89
CA PHE A 165 -3.00 1.81 -13.78
C PHE A 165 -1.51 1.68 -14.09
N ASN A 166 -1.09 2.22 -15.23
CA ASN A 166 0.21 1.96 -15.85
C ASN A 166 0.88 3.22 -16.42
N ASP A 167 0.33 4.41 -16.20
CA ASP A 167 0.81 5.67 -16.77
C ASP A 167 0.88 6.79 -15.74
N CYS A 168 2.11 7.21 -15.45
CA CYS A 168 2.39 8.32 -14.55
C CYS A 168 1.81 9.68 -15.02
N SER A 169 1.40 9.83 -16.28
CA SER A 169 0.76 11.05 -16.77
C SER A 169 -0.67 11.25 -16.28
N ASN A 170 -1.26 10.24 -15.63
CA ASN A 170 -2.59 10.36 -15.05
C ASN A 170 -2.61 11.40 -13.93
N LYS A 171 -3.57 12.31 -13.99
CA LYS A 171 -3.68 13.47 -13.08
C LYS A 171 -3.92 13.08 -11.61
N GLU A 172 -4.44 11.89 -11.36
CA GLU A 172 -4.65 11.39 -10.00
C GLU A 172 -3.35 10.94 -9.34
N TRP A 173 -2.32 10.60 -10.13
CA TRP A 173 -1.06 10.12 -9.59
C TRP A 173 -0.26 11.26 -8.97
N MET A 174 0.05 11.12 -7.70
CA MET A 174 0.90 12.03 -6.94
C MET A 174 2.37 11.61 -6.98
N TRP A 175 2.63 10.29 -7.05
CA TRP A 175 3.97 9.72 -7.01
C TRP A 175 4.02 8.39 -7.75
N GLY A 176 5.06 8.20 -8.54
CA GLY A 176 5.22 6.98 -9.33
C GLY A 176 6.63 6.81 -9.87
N LEU A 177 6.90 5.63 -10.41
CA LEU A 177 8.13 5.31 -11.11
C LEU A 177 7.79 5.06 -12.58
N THR A 178 8.42 5.81 -13.47
CA THR A 178 8.32 5.56 -14.91
C THR A 178 9.16 4.35 -15.30
N SER A 179 8.67 3.57 -16.24
CA SER A 179 9.37 2.43 -16.81
C SER A 179 9.79 2.73 -18.25
N THR A 180 11.05 2.55 -18.57
CA THR A 180 11.60 2.73 -19.90
C THR A 180 12.36 1.48 -20.34
N LEU A 181 12.67 1.37 -21.64
CA LEU A 181 13.46 0.25 -22.18
C LEU A 181 14.88 0.18 -21.63
N ASP A 182 15.43 1.31 -21.19
CA ASP A 182 16.77 1.40 -20.61
C ASP A 182 16.80 1.03 -19.12
N ASP A 183 15.63 1.01 -18.47
CA ASP A 183 15.51 0.56 -17.10
C ASP A 183 15.53 -0.97 -17.09
N ASN A 184 16.53 -1.54 -16.47
CA ASN A 184 16.56 -2.97 -16.13
C ASN A 184 15.49 -3.34 -15.08
N MET A 185 14.38 -2.59 -15.06
CA MET A 185 13.22 -2.94 -14.23
C MET A 185 12.67 -4.25 -14.79
N PRO A 186 12.74 -5.32 -14.02
CA PRO A 186 12.26 -6.58 -14.55
C PRO A 186 10.77 -6.44 -14.84
N ALA A 187 10.39 -6.79 -16.06
CA ALA A 187 9.00 -6.98 -16.47
C ALA A 187 8.18 -7.75 -15.41
N TYR A 188 8.84 -8.58 -14.62
CA TYR A 188 8.30 -9.32 -13.49
C TYR A 188 7.59 -8.48 -12.43
N THR A 189 7.93 -7.21 -12.24
CA THR A 189 7.22 -6.35 -11.26
C THR A 189 5.76 -6.13 -11.61
N PHE A 190 5.41 -6.21 -12.88
CA PHE A 190 4.05 -6.02 -13.35
C PHE A 190 3.37 -7.31 -13.86
N TYR A 191 4.12 -8.35 -14.17
CA TYR A 191 3.60 -9.62 -14.68
C TYR A 191 2.54 -10.27 -13.78
N PHE A 192 2.72 -10.19 -12.47
CA PHE A 192 1.73 -10.75 -11.54
C PHE A 192 0.42 -9.98 -11.50
N LYS A 193 0.42 -8.76 -12.00
CA LYS A 193 -0.73 -7.85 -11.95
C LYS A 193 -1.54 -7.90 -13.24
N ASP A 194 -0.87 -7.99 -14.39
CA ASP A 194 -1.55 -8.06 -15.69
C ASP A 194 -2.09 -9.48 -15.94
N THR A 195 -3.40 -9.60 -15.91
CA THR A 195 -4.11 -10.87 -16.15
C THR A 195 -4.64 -11.00 -17.57
N THR A 196 -4.43 -9.98 -18.42
CA THR A 196 -5.02 -9.88 -19.77
C THR A 196 -4.08 -10.30 -20.88
N THR A 197 -2.79 -10.43 -20.58
CA THR A 197 -1.74 -10.77 -21.56
C THR A 197 -1.14 -12.13 -21.27
N ASP A 198 -0.45 -12.69 -22.27
CA ASP A 198 0.37 -13.90 -22.12
C ASP A 198 1.51 -13.73 -21.08
N GLY A 199 1.71 -12.50 -20.60
CA GLY A 199 2.68 -12.17 -19.57
C GLY A 199 2.31 -12.62 -18.16
N ALA A 200 1.08 -13.04 -17.88
CA ALA A 200 0.70 -13.68 -16.62
C ALA A 200 1.40 -15.05 -16.43
N TYR A 201 2.71 -15.04 -16.61
CA TYR A 201 3.58 -16.19 -16.84
C TYR A 201 3.62 -17.17 -15.67
N TYR A 202 3.30 -16.70 -14.45
CA TYR A 202 3.40 -17.57 -13.29
C TYR A 202 2.04 -17.74 -12.60
N THR A 203 1.58 -16.76 -11.89
CA THR A 203 0.30 -16.84 -11.20
C THR A 203 -0.22 -15.42 -11.07
N SER A 204 -1.29 -15.12 -11.78
CA SER A 204 -1.91 -13.81 -11.69
C SER A 204 -2.39 -13.53 -10.27
N LEU A 205 -2.32 -12.27 -9.85
CA LEU A 205 -2.98 -11.80 -8.65
C LEU A 205 -4.50 -12.01 -8.83
N CYS A 206 -5.05 -12.97 -8.08
CA CYS A 206 -6.48 -13.25 -8.09
C CYS A 206 -7.17 -12.60 -6.91
N ALA A 207 -8.38 -12.11 -7.13
CA ALA A 207 -9.23 -11.60 -6.07
C ALA A 207 -9.97 -12.75 -5.34
N ASP A 208 -10.36 -12.51 -4.10
CA ASP A 208 -11.32 -13.36 -3.42
C ASP A 208 -12.71 -13.15 -4.03
N PRO A 209 -13.33 -14.18 -4.63
CA PRO A 209 -14.67 -14.04 -5.22
C PRO A 209 -15.73 -13.61 -4.20
N ASN A 210 -15.64 -14.04 -2.94
CA ASN A 210 -16.57 -13.60 -1.91
C ASN A 210 -16.44 -12.09 -1.67
N PHE A 211 -15.21 -11.55 -1.69
CA PHE A 211 -15.01 -10.10 -1.62
C PHE A 211 -15.71 -9.37 -2.77
N VAL A 212 -15.58 -9.89 -4.00
CA VAL A 212 -16.16 -9.26 -5.19
C VAL A 212 -17.69 -9.35 -5.21
N TYR A 213 -18.25 -10.49 -4.81
CA TYR A 213 -19.70 -10.69 -4.84
C TYR A 213 -20.43 -9.92 -3.72
N ASP A 214 -19.81 -9.82 -2.54
CA ASP A 214 -20.50 -9.36 -1.33
C ASP A 214 -20.36 -7.85 -1.06
N ASN A 215 -19.39 -7.15 -1.69
CA ASN A 215 -19.01 -5.81 -1.22
C ASN A 215 -19.19 -4.67 -2.23
N PHE A 216 -19.45 -4.94 -3.51
CA PHE A 216 -19.66 -3.88 -4.50
C PHE A 216 -21.15 -3.58 -4.66
N GLU A 217 -21.49 -2.29 -4.61
CA GLU A 217 -22.84 -1.80 -4.90
C GLU A 217 -23.22 -2.05 -6.36
N GLU A 218 -24.52 -2.06 -6.63
CA GLU A 218 -25.01 -2.08 -8.00
C GLU A 218 -24.56 -0.79 -8.72
N GLY A 219 -24.02 -0.94 -9.93
CA GLY A 219 -23.50 0.18 -10.71
C GLY A 219 -22.05 0.59 -10.37
N ASP A 220 -21.40 -0.01 -9.36
CA ASP A 220 -19.99 0.24 -9.09
C ASP A 220 -19.13 -0.32 -10.24
N TYR A 221 -18.57 0.60 -11.06
CA TYR A 221 -17.81 0.22 -12.25
C TYR A 221 -16.50 -0.52 -11.95
N ARG A 222 -15.99 -0.44 -10.71
CA ARG A 222 -14.81 -1.20 -10.30
C ARG A 222 -15.06 -2.69 -10.30
N LYS A 223 -16.32 -3.12 -10.10
CA LYS A 223 -16.72 -4.52 -10.16
C LYS A 223 -16.47 -5.15 -11.53
N ASP A 224 -16.61 -4.37 -12.60
CA ASP A 224 -16.45 -4.85 -13.98
C ASP A 224 -15.03 -5.31 -14.31
N MET A 225 -14.04 -4.89 -13.51
CA MET A 225 -12.66 -5.35 -13.68
C MET A 225 -12.42 -6.75 -13.13
N TYR A 226 -13.34 -7.31 -12.36
CA TYR A 226 -13.23 -8.65 -11.81
C TYR A 226 -13.97 -9.62 -12.71
N ILE A 227 -13.22 -10.53 -13.34
CA ILE A 227 -13.73 -11.51 -14.28
C ILE A 227 -13.39 -12.92 -13.84
N LEU A 228 -14.34 -13.85 -13.98
CA LEU A 228 -14.07 -15.27 -13.80
C LEU A 228 -13.34 -15.77 -15.06
N GLY A 229 -12.10 -16.22 -14.90
CA GLY A 229 -11.28 -16.67 -16.01
C GLY A 229 -10.29 -17.74 -15.60
N TYR A 230 -9.60 -18.31 -16.57
CA TYR A 230 -8.54 -19.28 -16.31
C TYR A 230 -7.20 -18.58 -16.08
N THR A 231 -6.46 -19.05 -15.08
CA THR A 231 -5.03 -18.71 -14.97
C THR A 231 -4.28 -19.49 -16.04
N GLN A 232 -3.31 -18.87 -16.70
CA GLN A 232 -2.58 -19.50 -17.81
C GLN A 232 -1.88 -20.81 -17.44
N GLN A 233 -1.37 -20.95 -16.23
CA GLN A 233 -0.64 -22.14 -15.81
C GLN A 233 -1.48 -23.21 -15.12
N GLY A 234 -2.54 -22.83 -14.45
CA GLY A 234 -3.29 -23.76 -13.58
C GLY A 234 -4.46 -24.41 -14.26
N GLN A 235 -4.95 -23.91 -15.38
CA GLN A 235 -6.23 -24.27 -15.99
C GLN A 235 -7.41 -24.29 -14.99
N GLU A 236 -7.25 -23.56 -13.88
CA GLU A 236 -8.25 -23.40 -12.84
C GLU A 236 -8.97 -22.07 -13.01
N HIS A 237 -10.27 -22.09 -12.87
CA HIS A 237 -11.04 -20.85 -12.80
C HIS A 237 -10.66 -20.06 -11.55
N LYS A 238 -10.38 -18.77 -11.73
CA LYS A 238 -10.10 -17.83 -10.66
C LYS A 238 -10.79 -16.49 -10.95
N MET A 239 -11.01 -15.71 -9.89
CA MET A 239 -11.46 -14.34 -10.02
C MET A 239 -10.26 -13.46 -10.38
N LEU A 240 -10.07 -13.22 -11.66
CA LEU A 240 -9.02 -12.36 -12.21
C LEU A 240 -9.40 -10.88 -12.03
N CYS A 241 -8.40 -9.99 -11.96
CA CYS A 241 -8.64 -8.56 -11.93
C CYS A 241 -7.88 -7.87 -13.05
N THR A 242 -8.60 -7.15 -13.92
CA THR A 242 -8.06 -6.45 -15.08
C THR A 242 -7.65 -5.00 -14.78
N LYS A 243 -7.57 -4.62 -13.51
CA LYS A 243 -7.18 -3.28 -13.08
C LYS A 243 -5.81 -2.86 -13.61
N PHE A 244 -4.86 -3.79 -13.59
CA PHE A 244 -3.49 -3.54 -14.02
C PHE A 244 -3.24 -4.18 -15.36
N ARG A 245 -2.71 -3.41 -16.32
CA ARG A 245 -2.32 -3.88 -17.65
C ARG A 245 -1.03 -3.22 -18.08
N PHE A 246 -0.22 -3.90 -18.90
CA PHE A 246 0.92 -3.27 -19.54
C PHE A 246 0.48 -2.07 -20.39
N LYS A 247 1.25 -0.98 -20.31
CA LYS A 247 1.14 0.19 -21.17
C LYS A 247 1.67 -0.11 -22.58
N ASP A 248 2.76 -0.86 -22.61
CA ASP A 248 3.38 -1.39 -23.83
C ASP A 248 3.52 -2.90 -23.66
N VAL A 249 2.64 -3.66 -24.32
CA VAL A 249 2.57 -5.12 -24.22
C VAL A 249 3.79 -5.78 -24.86
N ASP A 250 4.26 -5.26 -25.98
CA ASP A 250 5.37 -5.86 -26.74
C ASP A 250 6.68 -5.77 -25.95
N ASN A 251 6.90 -4.65 -25.26
CA ASN A 251 8.07 -4.40 -24.44
C ASN A 251 7.84 -4.66 -22.95
N GLN A 252 6.61 -5.00 -22.55
CA GLN A 252 6.21 -5.32 -21.18
C GLN A 252 6.47 -4.18 -20.19
N LEU A 253 6.20 -2.95 -20.62
CA LEU A 253 6.39 -1.74 -19.84
C LEU A 253 5.08 -1.29 -19.17
N ALA A 254 5.20 -0.88 -17.91
CA ALA A 254 4.17 -0.20 -17.15
C ALA A 254 4.81 0.66 -16.07
N ASP A 255 4.33 1.88 -15.90
CA ASP A 255 4.75 2.73 -14.80
C ASP A 255 4.22 2.18 -13.47
N ILE A 256 4.94 2.41 -12.38
CA ILE A 256 4.59 1.88 -11.07
C ILE A 256 3.98 3.00 -10.21
N LEU A 257 2.73 2.81 -9.83
CA LEU A 257 2.02 3.71 -8.93
C LEU A 257 2.50 3.53 -7.49
N LEU A 258 2.86 4.65 -6.84
CA LEU A 258 3.24 4.70 -5.44
C LEU A 258 2.25 5.49 -4.58
N MET A 259 1.58 6.49 -5.15
CA MET A 259 0.61 7.33 -4.44
C MET A 259 -0.33 8.04 -5.41
N ARG A 260 -1.60 8.17 -5.04
CA ARG A 260 -2.62 8.90 -5.79
C ARG A 260 -3.65 9.57 -4.88
N THR A 261 -4.36 10.55 -5.41
CA THR A 261 -5.27 11.41 -4.62
C THR A 261 -6.44 10.66 -3.99
N SER A 262 -6.92 9.56 -4.59
CA SER A 262 -7.95 8.73 -3.94
C SER A 262 -7.51 8.19 -2.58
N GLU A 263 -6.22 7.92 -2.39
CA GLU A 263 -5.70 7.56 -1.06
C GLU A 263 -5.89 8.70 -0.06
N MET A 264 -5.71 9.95 -0.49
CA MET A 264 -5.90 11.13 0.38
C MET A 264 -7.36 11.29 0.81
N TYR A 265 -8.31 11.03 -0.09
CA TYR A 265 -9.74 10.99 0.29
C TYR A 265 -10.01 9.92 1.35
N LEU A 266 -9.47 8.73 1.16
CA LEU A 266 -9.63 7.60 2.09
C LEU A 266 -8.96 7.88 3.44
N ILE A 267 -7.79 8.50 3.46
CA ILE A 267 -7.12 8.92 4.71
C ILE A 267 -7.95 9.98 5.42
N LYS A 268 -8.43 11.00 4.71
CA LYS A 268 -9.21 12.09 5.28
C LYS A 268 -10.49 11.58 5.93
N MET A 269 -11.25 10.71 5.24
CA MET A 269 -12.49 10.17 5.79
C MET A 269 -12.27 9.25 6.98
N GLU A 270 -11.24 8.42 6.96
CA GLU A 270 -10.91 7.55 8.08
C GLU A 270 -10.47 8.38 9.30
N ALA A 271 -9.58 9.34 9.11
CA ALA A 271 -9.16 10.23 10.18
C ALA A 271 -10.34 11.05 10.75
N ALA A 272 -11.24 11.54 9.90
CA ALA A 272 -12.45 12.23 10.33
C ALA A 272 -13.35 11.34 11.21
N ALA A 273 -13.48 10.04 10.89
CA ALA A 273 -14.26 9.08 11.68
C ALA A 273 -13.67 8.86 13.08
N HIS A 274 -12.37 9.03 13.27
CA HIS A 274 -11.71 8.97 14.58
C HIS A 274 -11.77 10.29 15.36
N LEU A 275 -12.06 11.42 14.69
CA LEU A 275 -12.04 12.74 15.33
C LEU A 275 -13.41 13.10 15.90
N SER A 276 -13.42 13.54 17.17
CA SER A 276 -14.65 13.99 17.83
C SER A 276 -15.34 15.12 17.04
N GLY A 277 -16.62 14.94 16.77
CA GLY A 277 -17.44 15.92 16.05
C GLY A 277 -17.29 15.89 14.52
N LYS A 278 -16.49 14.99 13.93
CA LYS A 278 -16.31 14.85 12.49
C LYS A 278 -16.93 13.59 11.87
N GLU A 279 -17.66 12.80 12.66
CA GLU A 279 -18.29 11.57 12.15
C GLU A 279 -19.24 11.84 10.97
N SER A 280 -20.08 12.87 11.06
CA SER A 280 -20.98 13.25 9.95
C SER A 280 -20.22 13.69 8.70
N GLU A 281 -19.06 14.33 8.85
CA GLU A 281 -18.19 14.67 7.73
C GLU A 281 -17.63 13.39 7.07
N ALA A 282 -17.19 12.41 7.87
CA ALA A 282 -16.73 11.13 7.36
C ALA A 282 -17.81 10.37 6.58
N GLN A 283 -19.06 10.37 7.06
CA GLN A 283 -20.20 9.78 6.35
C GLN A 283 -20.43 10.45 4.99
N ILE A 284 -20.40 11.78 4.94
CA ILE A 284 -20.58 12.55 3.70
C ILE A 284 -19.44 12.23 2.72
N LEU A 285 -18.18 12.29 3.17
CA LEU A 285 -17.01 11.99 2.36
C LEU A 285 -17.07 10.58 1.76
N LEU A 286 -17.48 9.58 2.54
CA LEU A 286 -17.62 8.21 2.08
C LEU A 286 -18.71 8.08 1.01
N GLN A 287 -19.87 8.73 1.22
CA GLN A 287 -20.97 8.71 0.26
C GLN A 287 -20.57 9.40 -1.06
N GLU A 288 -19.93 10.58 -0.99
CA GLU A 288 -19.44 11.31 -2.14
C GLU A 288 -18.38 10.51 -2.91
N PHE A 289 -17.45 9.87 -2.20
CA PHE A 289 -16.43 9.03 -2.83
C PHE A 289 -17.05 7.83 -3.56
N ARG A 290 -18.03 7.14 -2.95
CA ARG A 290 -18.78 6.06 -3.58
C ARG A 290 -19.51 6.56 -4.83
N GLN A 291 -20.12 7.76 -4.79
CA GLN A 291 -20.80 8.33 -5.96
C GLN A 291 -19.86 8.49 -7.16
N HIS A 292 -18.59 8.86 -6.95
CA HIS A 292 -17.58 8.94 -8.00
C HIS A 292 -17.24 7.58 -8.63
N ARG A 293 -17.59 6.47 -8.00
CA ARG A 293 -17.30 5.11 -8.45
C ARG A 293 -18.52 4.42 -9.08
N LEU A 294 -19.64 5.12 -9.21
CA LEU A 294 -20.83 4.59 -9.86
C LEU A 294 -20.94 5.04 -11.33
N LYS A 295 -21.47 4.15 -12.15
CA LYS A 295 -21.86 4.44 -13.53
C LYS A 295 -22.97 5.51 -13.57
N ASP A 296 -23.10 6.17 -14.70
CA ASP A 296 -24.19 7.12 -14.93
C ASP A 296 -25.55 6.48 -14.68
N GLY A 297 -26.40 7.22 -13.98
CA GLY A 297 -27.76 6.79 -13.61
C GLY A 297 -27.88 6.04 -12.27
N TYR A 298 -26.77 5.71 -11.63
CA TYR A 298 -26.76 5.13 -10.29
C TYR A 298 -26.49 6.18 -9.22
N THR A 299 -27.01 5.94 -8.03
CA THR A 299 -26.83 6.84 -6.87
C THR A 299 -26.31 6.04 -5.68
N ALA A 300 -25.24 6.54 -5.06
CA ALA A 300 -24.66 5.90 -3.90
C ALA A 300 -25.65 5.82 -2.73
N SER A 301 -25.67 4.67 -2.07
CA SER A 301 -26.46 4.46 -0.88
C SER A 301 -26.07 5.45 0.22
N ALA A 302 -27.06 5.94 0.98
CA ALA A 302 -26.79 6.83 2.09
C ALA A 302 -25.97 6.12 3.17
N VAL A 303 -24.89 6.74 3.61
CA VAL A 303 -24.05 6.22 4.71
C VAL A 303 -24.68 6.63 6.03
N THR A 304 -25.21 5.64 6.76
CA THR A 304 -25.85 5.83 8.08
C THR A 304 -25.11 5.11 9.21
N ALA A 305 -24.07 4.36 8.88
CA ALA A 305 -23.21 3.70 9.86
C ALA A 305 -22.50 4.74 10.73
N ALA A 306 -22.23 4.41 12.00
CA ALA A 306 -21.59 5.26 12.98
C ALA A 306 -20.57 4.46 13.80
N GLY A 307 -19.60 5.14 14.42
CA GLY A 307 -18.57 4.51 15.24
C GLY A 307 -17.80 3.43 14.49
N ASP A 308 -17.64 2.27 15.13
CA ASP A 308 -16.87 1.14 14.56
C ASP A 308 -17.47 0.61 13.25
N ASP A 309 -18.76 0.71 13.05
CA ASP A 309 -19.38 0.24 11.80
C ASP A 309 -19.08 1.21 10.64
N LEU A 310 -18.99 2.51 10.89
CA LEU A 310 -18.52 3.47 9.90
C LEU A 310 -17.05 3.20 9.53
N LEU A 311 -16.19 2.94 10.51
CA LEU A 311 -14.79 2.58 10.23
C LEU A 311 -14.69 1.32 9.36
N LYS A 312 -15.49 0.27 9.65
CA LYS A 312 -15.51 -0.94 8.81
C LYS A 312 -15.94 -0.64 7.37
N GLU A 313 -16.93 0.24 7.17
CA GLU A 313 -17.35 0.66 5.84
C GLU A 313 -16.24 1.43 5.11
N ILE A 314 -15.53 2.34 5.79
CA ILE A 314 -14.39 3.09 5.23
C ILE A 314 -13.24 2.13 4.87
N TRP A 315 -12.89 1.18 5.73
CA TRP A 315 -11.85 0.19 5.45
C TRP A 315 -12.22 -0.72 4.28
N MET A 316 -13.50 -1.08 4.16
CA MET A 316 -13.97 -1.84 3.00
C MET A 316 -13.88 -1.01 1.72
N GLU A 317 -14.23 0.28 1.77
CA GLU A 317 -14.09 1.18 0.63
C GLU A 317 -12.61 1.34 0.22
N ARG A 318 -11.72 1.50 1.20
CA ARG A 318 -10.28 1.53 1.00
C ARG A 318 -9.76 0.23 0.35
N ARG A 319 -10.25 -0.93 0.80
CA ARG A 319 -9.89 -2.23 0.23
C ARG A 319 -10.36 -2.38 -1.22
N LYS A 320 -11.58 -1.91 -1.55
CA LYS A 320 -12.08 -1.89 -2.94
C LYS A 320 -11.24 -0.99 -3.83
N GLU A 321 -10.96 0.21 -3.36
CA GLU A 321 -10.27 1.23 -4.12
C GLU A 321 -8.80 0.90 -4.38
N LEU A 322 -8.08 0.50 -3.35
CA LEU A 322 -6.64 0.29 -3.37
C LEU A 322 -6.24 -1.18 -3.61
N TRP A 323 -7.16 -2.00 -4.11
CA TRP A 323 -6.86 -3.40 -4.44
C TRP A 323 -5.65 -3.51 -5.36
N GLY A 324 -4.68 -4.36 -4.99
CA GLY A 324 -3.45 -4.60 -5.77
C GLY A 324 -2.38 -3.49 -5.69
N GLU A 325 -2.61 -2.41 -4.93
CA GLU A 325 -1.67 -1.29 -4.77
C GLU A 325 -0.73 -1.43 -3.55
N GLY A 326 -0.78 -2.55 -2.83
CA GLY A 326 0.17 -2.86 -1.75
C GLY A 326 -0.29 -2.48 -0.34
N PHE A 327 -1.53 -2.01 -0.16
CA PHE A 327 -2.02 -1.51 1.14
C PHE A 327 -2.64 -2.59 2.05
N SER A 328 -3.15 -3.69 1.50
CA SER A 328 -4.01 -4.62 2.24
C SER A 328 -3.34 -5.17 3.51
N LEU A 329 -2.07 -5.56 3.45
CA LEU A 329 -1.39 -6.13 4.61
C LEU A 329 -1.21 -5.10 5.72
N THR A 330 -0.76 -3.90 5.39
CA THR A 330 -0.56 -2.82 6.37
C THR A 330 -1.88 -2.35 6.97
N ASP A 331 -2.95 -2.32 6.17
CA ASP A 331 -4.30 -2.00 6.65
C ASP A 331 -4.86 -3.09 7.60
N ILE A 332 -4.60 -4.37 7.32
CA ILE A 332 -4.94 -5.49 8.21
C ILE A 332 -4.21 -5.36 9.56
N ILE A 333 -2.89 -5.08 9.52
CA ILE A 333 -2.07 -4.97 10.73
C ILE A 333 -2.52 -3.76 11.57
N ARG A 334 -2.64 -2.57 10.97
CA ARG A 334 -2.94 -1.34 11.71
C ARG A 334 -4.35 -1.31 12.27
N ASN A 335 -5.32 -1.91 11.56
CA ASN A 335 -6.71 -1.99 11.99
C ASN A 335 -7.03 -3.27 12.77
N GLN A 336 -5.99 -4.05 13.13
CA GLN A 336 -6.11 -5.27 13.91
C GLN A 336 -7.20 -6.22 13.36
N GLN A 337 -7.20 -6.44 12.03
CA GLN A 337 -8.23 -7.22 11.37
C GLN A 337 -7.88 -8.70 11.28
N SER A 338 -8.89 -9.54 11.35
CA SER A 338 -8.83 -10.93 10.91
C SER A 338 -8.96 -11.00 9.39
N VAL A 339 -8.33 -12.02 8.78
CA VAL A 339 -8.51 -12.31 7.36
C VAL A 339 -9.38 -13.55 7.22
N VAL A 340 -10.60 -13.35 6.74
CA VAL A 340 -11.53 -14.45 6.47
C VAL A 340 -11.24 -15.04 5.09
N ARG A 341 -10.67 -16.23 5.06
CA ARG A 341 -10.39 -16.97 3.83
C ARG A 341 -11.39 -18.10 3.67
N LYS A 342 -12.25 -17.99 2.69
CA LYS A 342 -13.30 -18.97 2.42
C LYS A 342 -13.13 -19.62 1.03
N GLN A 343 -13.59 -20.85 0.94
CA GLN A 343 -13.85 -21.43 -0.35
C GLN A 343 -15.04 -20.71 -1.01
N CYS A 344 -15.04 -20.67 -2.34
CA CYS A 344 -16.17 -20.25 -3.14
C CYS A 344 -16.40 -21.35 -4.19
N LEU A 345 -17.47 -22.13 -4.00
CA LEU A 345 -17.77 -23.29 -4.86
C LEU A 345 -18.75 -22.88 -5.93
N ILE A 346 -18.39 -23.13 -7.19
CA ILE A 346 -19.26 -22.97 -8.35
C ILE A 346 -19.42 -24.31 -9.07
N GLN A 347 -20.46 -24.44 -9.90
CA GLN A 347 -20.62 -25.61 -10.77
C GLN A 347 -19.50 -25.61 -11.81
N LYS A 348 -18.81 -26.72 -11.93
CA LYS A 348 -17.84 -26.92 -13.02
C LYS A 348 -18.61 -27.08 -14.33
N LEU A 349 -18.24 -26.28 -15.33
CA LEU A 349 -18.82 -26.32 -16.65
C LEU A 349 -17.86 -27.00 -17.65
N ASP A 350 -18.40 -27.68 -18.65
CA ASP A 350 -17.64 -28.17 -19.81
C ASP A 350 -17.37 -27.02 -20.81
N ALA A 351 -16.72 -27.34 -21.95
CA ALA A 351 -16.41 -26.37 -22.98
C ALA A 351 -17.66 -25.79 -23.69
N GLU A 352 -18.77 -26.48 -23.60
CA GLU A 352 -20.07 -26.09 -24.15
C GLU A 352 -20.93 -25.31 -23.14
N GLY A 353 -20.43 -25.15 -21.88
CA GLY A 353 -21.11 -24.41 -20.81
C GLY A 353 -22.14 -25.24 -20.03
N ASN A 354 -22.15 -26.59 -20.16
CA ASN A 354 -23.04 -27.45 -19.40
C ASN A 354 -22.37 -27.90 -18.10
N PRO A 355 -23.17 -28.13 -17.02
CA PRO A 355 -22.63 -28.68 -15.77
C PRO A 355 -22.00 -30.06 -15.96
N VAL A 356 -20.73 -30.20 -15.51
CA VAL A 356 -20.06 -31.51 -15.52
C VAL A 356 -20.66 -32.39 -14.41
N GLN A 357 -20.92 -33.65 -14.72
CA GLN A 357 -21.40 -34.63 -13.76
C GLN A 357 -20.35 -35.72 -13.48
N ASP A 358 -20.32 -36.21 -12.23
CA ASP A 358 -19.51 -37.36 -11.87
C ASP A 358 -20.14 -38.69 -12.35
N SER A 359 -19.47 -39.80 -12.08
CA SER A 359 -19.95 -41.15 -12.46
C SER A 359 -21.29 -41.55 -11.81
N ASN A 360 -21.74 -40.83 -10.80
CA ASN A 360 -22.98 -41.07 -10.08
C ASN A 360 -24.09 -40.08 -10.48
N GLY A 361 -23.81 -39.17 -11.43
CA GLY A 361 -24.76 -38.15 -11.91
C GLY A 361 -24.81 -36.90 -11.02
N ASN A 362 -23.90 -36.72 -10.04
CA ASN A 362 -23.85 -35.52 -9.24
C ASN A 362 -23.08 -34.42 -9.98
N ILE A 363 -23.53 -33.17 -9.82
CA ILE A 363 -22.82 -32.01 -10.36
C ILE A 363 -21.47 -31.87 -9.67
N VAL A 364 -20.39 -31.79 -10.46
CA VAL A 364 -19.05 -31.54 -9.98
C VAL A 364 -18.91 -30.05 -9.64
N MET A 365 -18.44 -29.76 -8.42
CA MET A 365 -18.15 -28.40 -7.96
C MET A 365 -16.65 -28.11 -8.08
N GLU A 366 -16.31 -26.89 -8.43
CA GLU A 366 -14.92 -26.40 -8.38
C GLU A 366 -14.79 -25.23 -7.42
N ASN A 367 -13.66 -25.12 -6.77
CA ASN A 367 -13.37 -24.05 -5.82
C ASN A 367 -12.59 -22.92 -6.52
N ILE A 368 -13.25 -21.79 -6.75
CA ILE A 368 -12.64 -20.58 -7.31
C ILE A 368 -12.09 -19.64 -6.23
N GLY A 369 -12.38 -19.91 -4.96
CA GLY A 369 -11.92 -19.14 -3.80
C GLY A 369 -10.58 -19.62 -3.24
N HIS A 370 -10.38 -19.35 -1.95
CA HIS A 370 -9.13 -19.74 -1.28
C HIS A 370 -9.00 -21.26 -1.14
N THR A 371 -7.81 -21.76 -1.43
CA THR A 371 -7.42 -23.15 -1.17
C THR A 371 -6.73 -23.31 0.18
N THR A 372 -5.97 -22.30 0.62
CA THR A 372 -5.33 -22.23 1.94
C THR A 372 -6.20 -21.41 2.87
N VAL A 373 -6.98 -22.06 3.71
CA VAL A 373 -7.96 -21.43 4.61
C VAL A 373 -7.48 -21.35 6.06
N LYS A 374 -6.32 -21.89 6.37
CA LYS A 374 -5.68 -21.89 7.71
C LYS A 374 -4.23 -21.42 7.60
N LEU A 375 -3.69 -20.93 8.71
CA LEU A 375 -2.27 -20.66 8.87
C LEU A 375 -1.47 -21.98 8.94
N PRO A 376 -0.12 -21.96 8.79
CA PRO A 376 0.71 -23.18 8.82
C PRO A 376 0.60 -24.02 10.08
N ASP A 377 0.25 -23.39 11.20
CA ASP A 377 0.03 -24.05 12.49
C ASP A 377 -1.39 -24.62 12.68
N GLY A 378 -2.24 -24.47 11.64
CA GLY A 378 -3.63 -24.95 11.65
C GLY A 378 -4.63 -23.97 12.26
N THR A 379 -4.19 -22.81 12.74
CA THR A 379 -5.08 -21.77 13.29
C THR A 379 -5.74 -20.95 12.18
N ASP A 380 -6.76 -20.17 12.53
CA ASP A 380 -7.39 -19.21 11.64
C ASP A 380 -6.48 -17.97 11.46
N PHE A 381 -6.72 -17.21 10.40
CA PHE A 381 -6.07 -15.91 10.18
C PHE A 381 -6.70 -14.84 11.09
N VAL A 382 -6.45 -14.97 12.40
CA VAL A 382 -6.98 -14.06 13.43
C VAL A 382 -6.24 -12.73 13.43
N GLU A 383 -6.85 -11.71 14.06
CA GLU A 383 -6.22 -10.42 14.26
C GLU A 383 -4.89 -10.55 15.01
N ASN A 384 -3.97 -9.64 14.72
CA ASN A 384 -2.65 -9.57 15.36
C ASN A 384 -1.82 -10.86 15.24
N SER A 385 -2.04 -11.64 14.18
CA SER A 385 -1.21 -12.82 13.93
C SER A 385 0.23 -12.41 13.60
N ILE A 386 1.19 -13.09 14.20
CA ILE A 386 2.64 -12.90 13.91
C ILE A 386 2.98 -13.23 12.45
N TYR A 387 2.17 -14.05 11.79
CA TYR A 387 2.37 -14.40 10.38
C TYR A 387 2.09 -13.23 9.42
N TYR A 388 1.52 -12.12 9.91
CA TYR A 388 1.36 -10.90 9.12
C TYR A 388 2.62 -10.03 9.13
N LEU A 389 3.55 -10.25 10.06
CA LEU A 389 4.75 -9.45 10.21
C LEU A 389 5.93 -10.05 9.44
N LEU A 390 6.73 -9.19 8.85
CA LEU A 390 8.04 -9.58 8.38
C LEU A 390 8.97 -9.75 9.61
N ARG A 391 9.75 -10.81 9.60
CA ARG A 391 10.73 -11.05 10.64
C ARG A 391 11.99 -10.23 10.40
N ILE A 392 12.56 -9.66 11.47
CA ILE A 392 13.93 -9.12 11.42
C ILE A 392 14.86 -10.23 10.93
N PRO A 393 15.72 -9.97 9.92
CA PRO A 393 16.58 -11.00 9.36
C PRO A 393 17.52 -11.63 10.39
N GLU A 394 17.71 -12.93 10.33
CA GLU A 394 18.63 -13.64 11.21
C GLU A 394 20.06 -13.08 11.15
N GLN A 395 20.48 -12.62 9.99
CA GLN A 395 21.79 -11.98 9.81
C GLN A 395 21.93 -10.71 10.68
N GLU A 396 20.88 -9.89 10.77
CA GLU A 396 20.85 -8.72 11.67
C GLU A 396 20.94 -9.17 13.13
N GLU A 397 20.18 -10.20 13.51
CA GLU A 397 20.21 -10.75 14.87
C GLU A 397 21.60 -11.27 15.26
N LEU A 398 22.34 -11.87 14.32
CA LEU A 398 23.70 -12.41 14.54
C LEU A 398 24.78 -11.31 14.55
N GLN A 399 24.62 -10.27 13.75
CA GLN A 399 25.66 -9.24 13.57
C GLN A 399 25.48 -8.02 14.46
N ASN A 400 24.29 -7.78 14.99
CA ASN A 400 24.00 -6.66 15.87
C ASN A 400 23.83 -7.13 17.33
N PRO A 401 24.93 -7.15 18.13
CA PRO A 401 24.88 -7.64 19.50
C PRO A 401 24.00 -6.79 20.43
N ASN A 402 23.71 -5.55 20.02
CA ASN A 402 22.90 -4.61 20.78
C ASN A 402 21.42 -4.60 20.38
N LEU A 403 21.02 -5.37 19.34
CA LEU A 403 19.69 -5.30 18.75
C LEU A 403 18.56 -5.29 19.79
N TYR A 404 18.63 -6.17 20.77
CA TYR A 404 17.60 -6.35 21.79
C TYR A 404 18.00 -5.78 23.17
N SER A 405 18.99 -4.88 23.23
CA SER A 405 19.46 -4.33 24.50
C SER A 405 18.48 -3.32 25.13
N LYS A 406 17.66 -2.67 24.32
CA LYS A 406 16.65 -1.69 24.78
C LYS A 406 15.27 -2.32 24.94
N TYR A 407 14.86 -3.12 23.96
CA TYR A 407 13.59 -3.85 23.95
C TYR A 407 13.89 -5.35 23.78
N PRO A 408 13.38 -6.22 24.67
CA PRO A 408 13.64 -7.66 24.57
C PRO A 408 12.99 -8.24 23.31
N LYS A 409 13.66 -9.25 22.73
CA LYS A 409 13.10 -10.01 21.61
C LYS A 409 11.73 -10.54 22.00
N SER A 410 10.73 -10.30 21.17
CA SER A 410 9.38 -10.85 21.39
C SER A 410 9.43 -12.37 21.51
N THR A 411 8.78 -12.91 22.52
CA THR A 411 8.63 -14.36 22.70
C THR A 411 7.81 -15.02 21.61
N LEU A 412 7.08 -14.23 20.82
CA LEU A 412 6.28 -14.67 19.67
C LEU A 412 7.14 -15.14 18.47
N TYR A 413 8.42 -14.75 18.42
CA TYR A 413 9.37 -15.15 17.35
C TYR A 413 10.20 -16.40 17.72
N ARG A 414 9.71 -17.26 18.57
CA ARG A 414 10.39 -18.52 18.90
C ARG A 414 10.08 -19.64 17.91
#